data_a12790b6af7c1e8491f645769edbe229
#
_entry.id   a12790b6af7c1e8491f645769edbe229
#
_cell.length_a   1.000
_cell.length_b   1.000
_cell.length_c   1.000
_cell.angle_alpha   90.00
_cell.angle_beta   90.00
_cell.angle_gamma   90.00
#
_symmetry.space_group_name_H-M   'P 1'
#
loop_
_entity.id
_entity.type
_entity.pdbx_description
1 polymer ?
#
loop_
_entity_poly.entity_id
_entity_poly.type
_entity_poly.pdbx_seq_one_letter_code
_entity_poly.pdbx_strand_id
1 'polypeptide(L)'
;MKNPRMVTALKLLKKLQDKHSGVVESADLPEESRSLLVTTGFLRQVSKGWYVCSNPKDAQGDSTSWYASFWAFLSGYLRKRFGKRYCLNPEASLLLQTGSTVIPPQVTAVTKESGNSVLGLPFDTSLLMYQDERRVPKSRIEVQGVQVLPLPEALCRVQPRFFVSNPREIEIALAQIRDVSELLTTLLADDGLPTSAGRLAGALAQAGRQGEADRIVNTMGKAGFKVSVTNPYADIPGFAPTIGLTRDRSPYVLRLKSMWAGWREDVLSIFPPAPGLSADAEGYLKQVQDRYVADAYNSLSIEGYQVSDALIERVATNGWNPDDNPDDTASKDAMAARGYYQAFQGVKQTIHDVLGGENVTDAVKRAHHEWHGELFAPAVALGIVKTHELAGYRMGPVFIRNSQHTPLPRDALLDSMEALFDLLGNEPAPAVRAVLGHHLFVFIHPYFDGNGRLGRFLMNVMLASGGYPWTVIRMTSRKRYMAALEDASVKGDIKPFAQLVLDEMKDWSPEKG
;
A
#
# COMPACT_ATOMS: atom_id res chain seq x y z
N MET A 1 -18.20 -34.31 12.54
CA MET A 1 -17.63 -34.29 13.91
C MET A 1 -16.34 -33.46 13.88
N LYS A 2 -16.25 -32.37 14.67
CA LYS A 2 -15.01 -31.54 14.72
C LYS A 2 -13.92 -32.36 15.42
N ASN A 3 -12.80 -32.62 14.75
CA ASN A 3 -11.65 -33.32 15.33
C ASN A 3 -11.12 -32.53 16.56
N PRO A 4 -11.20 -33.06 17.81
CA PRO A 4 -10.81 -32.33 19.01
C PRO A 4 -9.34 -31.88 18.99
N ARG A 5 -8.45 -32.68 18.36
CA ARG A 5 -7.03 -32.34 18.18
C ARG A 5 -6.86 -31.10 17.29
N MET A 6 -7.65 -30.99 16.22
CA MET A 6 -7.63 -29.82 15.34
C MET A 6 -8.10 -28.56 16.08
N VAL A 7 -9.16 -28.65 16.88
CA VAL A 7 -9.66 -27.51 17.66
C VAL A 7 -8.60 -27.01 18.62
N THR A 8 -7.88 -27.92 19.30
CA THR A 8 -6.79 -27.58 20.22
C THR A 8 -5.63 -26.93 19.49
N ALA A 9 -5.20 -27.49 18.36
CA ALA A 9 -4.11 -26.96 17.54
C ALA A 9 -4.42 -25.54 17.01
N LEU A 10 -5.65 -25.31 16.54
CA LEU A 10 -6.10 -24.00 16.06
C LEU A 10 -6.19 -22.96 17.19
N LYS A 11 -6.60 -23.34 18.41
CA LYS A 11 -6.61 -22.44 19.56
C LYS A 11 -5.18 -22.01 19.95
N LEU A 12 -4.22 -22.93 19.90
CA LEU A 12 -2.81 -22.63 20.14
C LEU A 12 -2.27 -21.70 19.05
N LEU A 13 -2.55 -22.02 17.79
CA LEU A 13 -2.13 -21.22 16.65
C LEU A 13 -2.65 -19.78 16.76
N LYS A 14 -3.93 -19.59 17.09
CA LYS A 14 -4.51 -18.26 17.26
C LYS A 14 -3.78 -17.42 18.31
N LYS A 15 -3.44 -18.00 19.45
CA LYS A 15 -2.65 -17.32 20.51
C LYS A 15 -1.27 -16.89 20.01
N LEU A 16 -0.63 -17.70 19.17
CA LEU A 16 0.68 -17.38 18.60
C LEU A 16 0.58 -16.32 17.50
N GLN A 17 -0.48 -16.34 16.69
CA GLN A 17 -0.75 -15.29 15.68
C GLN A 17 -0.85 -13.91 16.34
N ASP A 18 -1.61 -13.81 17.41
CA ASP A 18 -1.79 -12.55 18.15
C ASP A 18 -0.47 -12.06 18.78
N LYS A 19 0.44 -12.98 19.14
CA LYS A 19 1.70 -12.66 19.82
C LYS A 19 2.87 -12.37 18.86
N HIS A 20 2.95 -13.06 17.73
CA HIS A 20 4.13 -13.11 16.86
C HIS A 20 3.84 -12.75 15.40
N SER A 21 2.77 -11.99 15.12
CA SER A 21 2.44 -11.53 13.76
C SER A 21 2.44 -12.66 12.71
N GLY A 22 1.94 -13.82 13.08
CA GLY A 22 1.79 -14.95 12.16
C GLY A 22 3.05 -15.80 11.91
N VAL A 23 4.14 -15.56 12.63
CA VAL A 23 5.36 -16.39 12.57
C VAL A 23 5.42 -17.34 13.77
N VAL A 24 5.79 -18.59 13.52
CA VAL A 24 5.82 -19.66 14.53
C VAL A 24 7.13 -20.41 14.45
N GLU A 25 7.82 -20.55 15.59
CA GLU A 25 8.95 -21.45 15.72
C GLU A 25 8.51 -22.89 16.03
N SER A 26 9.33 -23.85 15.66
CA SER A 26 9.05 -25.27 15.99
C SER A 26 8.90 -25.54 17.48
N ALA A 27 9.57 -24.74 18.32
CA ALA A 27 9.49 -24.86 19.78
C ALA A 27 8.19 -24.28 20.38
N ASP A 28 7.46 -23.44 19.63
CA ASP A 28 6.23 -22.81 20.11
C ASP A 28 5.02 -23.75 20.11
N LEU A 29 5.10 -24.84 19.36
CA LEU A 29 4.01 -25.81 19.20
C LEU A 29 4.48 -27.25 19.47
N PRO A 30 3.66 -28.05 20.16
CA PRO A 30 3.86 -29.49 20.21
C PRO A 30 3.96 -30.09 18.81
N GLU A 31 4.81 -31.10 18.63
CA GLU A 31 5.09 -31.70 17.32
C GLU A 31 3.84 -32.22 16.61
N GLU A 32 2.95 -32.90 17.34
CA GLU A 32 1.66 -33.37 16.81
C GLU A 32 0.77 -32.24 16.28
N SER A 33 0.65 -31.14 17.05
CA SER A 33 -0.14 -29.97 16.64
C SER A 33 0.48 -29.29 15.42
N ARG A 34 1.81 -29.14 15.40
CA ARG A 34 2.54 -28.54 14.29
C ARG A 34 2.40 -29.37 13.01
N SER A 35 2.63 -30.70 13.10
CA SER A 35 2.46 -31.61 11.95
C SER A 35 1.04 -31.56 11.40
N LEU A 36 0.02 -31.57 12.27
CA LEU A 36 -1.39 -31.47 11.87
C LEU A 36 -1.68 -30.14 11.16
N LEU A 37 -1.19 -29.01 11.66
CA LEU A 37 -1.39 -27.69 11.07
C LEU A 37 -0.66 -27.53 9.72
N VAL A 38 0.53 -28.12 9.57
CA VAL A 38 1.26 -28.15 8.29
C VAL A 38 0.52 -29.01 7.27
N THR A 39 0.13 -30.23 7.64
CA THR A 39 -0.57 -31.15 6.74
C THR A 39 -1.93 -30.61 6.27
N THR A 40 -2.59 -29.83 7.13
CA THR A 40 -3.89 -29.21 6.82
C THR A 40 -3.77 -27.80 6.22
N GLY A 41 -2.56 -27.30 5.97
CA GLY A 41 -2.32 -26.03 5.28
C GLY A 41 -2.52 -24.77 6.13
N PHE A 42 -2.66 -24.87 7.46
CA PHE A 42 -2.70 -23.72 8.36
C PHE A 42 -1.32 -23.16 8.72
N LEU A 43 -0.27 -23.94 8.49
CA LEU A 43 1.13 -23.54 8.62
C LEU A 43 1.90 -23.94 7.36
N ARG A 44 2.78 -23.04 6.90
CA ARG A 44 3.75 -23.31 5.82
C ARG A 44 5.16 -23.15 6.36
N GLN A 45 6.00 -24.14 6.13
CA GLN A 45 7.42 -24.04 6.50
C GLN A 45 8.14 -23.09 5.55
N VAL A 46 8.86 -22.11 6.11
CA VAL A 46 9.62 -21.11 5.34
C VAL A 46 11.13 -21.31 5.46
N SER A 47 11.57 -21.90 6.58
CA SER A 47 12.95 -22.30 6.82
C SER A 47 12.95 -23.42 7.87
N LYS A 48 14.10 -24.08 8.07
CA LYS A 48 14.22 -25.14 9.08
C LYS A 48 13.84 -24.62 10.47
N GLY A 49 12.78 -25.19 11.02
CA GLY A 49 12.27 -24.82 12.35
C GLY A 49 11.43 -23.53 12.40
N TRP A 50 11.10 -22.93 11.23
CA TRP A 50 10.32 -21.71 11.12
C TRP A 50 9.15 -21.88 10.17
N TYR A 51 8.00 -21.39 10.60
CA TYR A 51 6.72 -21.51 9.90
C TYR A 51 6.02 -20.16 9.86
N VAL A 52 5.19 -19.96 8.84
CA VAL A 52 4.24 -18.85 8.78
C VAL A 52 2.82 -19.38 8.73
N CYS A 53 1.91 -18.64 9.34
CA CYS A 53 0.49 -18.93 9.26
C CYS A 53 0.01 -18.78 7.82
N SER A 54 -0.78 -19.71 7.34
CA SER A 54 -1.35 -19.74 5.99
C SER A 54 -2.83 -20.12 6.04
N ASN A 55 -3.56 -19.83 4.96
CA ASN A 55 -4.93 -20.26 4.83
C ASN A 55 -4.96 -21.56 4.00
N PRO A 56 -5.62 -22.64 4.48
CA PRO A 56 -5.76 -23.88 3.73
C PRO A 56 -6.42 -23.74 2.35
N LYS A 57 -7.15 -22.63 2.14
CA LYS A 57 -7.80 -22.32 0.87
C LYS A 57 -6.92 -21.52 -0.10
N ASP A 58 -5.70 -21.13 0.32
CA ASP A 58 -4.79 -20.42 -0.56
C ASP A 58 -4.38 -21.31 -1.73
N ALA A 59 -4.36 -20.73 -2.93
CA ALA A 59 -3.91 -21.44 -4.12
C ALA A 59 -2.43 -21.82 -3.98
N GLN A 60 -2.03 -22.89 -4.65
CA GLN A 60 -0.62 -23.22 -4.76
C GLN A 60 0.13 -22.06 -5.43
N GLY A 61 1.21 -21.58 -4.80
CA GLY A 61 1.96 -20.41 -5.27
C GLY A 61 1.47 -19.06 -4.72
N ASP A 62 0.45 -19.03 -3.86
CA ASP A 62 0.03 -17.81 -3.19
C ASP A 62 1.12 -17.28 -2.24
N SER A 63 1.59 -16.05 -2.50
CA SER A 63 2.68 -15.39 -1.78
C SER A 63 2.22 -14.55 -0.59
N THR A 64 0.91 -14.33 -0.46
CA THR A 64 0.31 -13.38 0.50
C THR A 64 0.77 -13.63 1.93
N SER A 65 0.67 -14.87 2.41
CA SER A 65 1.08 -15.23 3.77
C SER A 65 2.57 -14.98 4.04
N TRP A 66 3.41 -15.13 3.02
CA TRP A 66 4.84 -14.90 3.13
C TRP A 66 5.18 -13.42 3.21
N TYR A 67 4.73 -12.62 2.25
CA TYR A 67 5.02 -11.18 2.27
C TYR A 67 4.46 -10.50 3.52
N ALA A 68 3.28 -10.93 3.96
CA ALA A 68 2.69 -10.52 5.22
C ALA A 68 3.56 -10.75 6.46
N SER A 69 4.30 -11.85 6.47
CA SER A 69 5.08 -12.31 7.63
C SER A 69 6.58 -12.03 7.50
N PHE A 70 7.03 -11.47 6.37
CA PHE A 70 8.45 -11.36 6.02
C PHE A 70 9.28 -10.66 7.10
N TRP A 71 8.90 -9.45 7.48
CA TRP A 71 9.66 -8.68 8.48
C TRP A 71 9.56 -9.29 9.88
N ALA A 72 8.41 -9.85 10.25
CA ALA A 72 8.25 -10.57 11.51
C ALA A 72 9.14 -11.82 11.56
N PHE A 73 9.24 -12.56 10.43
CA PHE A 73 10.16 -13.68 10.31
C PHE A 73 11.62 -13.23 10.46
N LEU A 74 12.05 -12.20 9.73
CA LEU A 74 13.43 -11.69 9.84
C LEU A 74 13.75 -11.24 11.25
N SER A 75 12.83 -10.52 11.90
CA SER A 75 12.95 -10.09 13.29
C SER A 75 13.19 -11.28 14.24
N GLY A 76 12.33 -12.29 14.17
CA GLY A 76 12.44 -13.49 15.00
C GLY A 76 13.74 -14.26 14.74
N TYR A 77 14.04 -14.52 13.47
CA TYR A 77 15.22 -15.26 13.04
C TYR A 77 16.54 -14.60 13.45
N LEU A 78 16.69 -13.29 13.17
CA LEU A 78 17.90 -12.54 13.49
C LEU A 78 18.07 -12.36 15.00
N ARG A 79 16.97 -12.10 15.73
CA ARG A 79 16.98 -12.00 17.18
C ARG A 79 17.40 -13.32 17.83
N LYS A 80 16.90 -14.44 17.38
CA LYS A 80 17.28 -15.76 17.88
C LYS A 80 18.75 -16.08 17.64
N ARG A 81 19.27 -15.69 16.46
CA ARG A 81 20.63 -16.04 16.05
C ARG A 81 21.69 -15.09 16.62
N PHE A 82 21.42 -13.80 16.69
CA PHE A 82 22.39 -12.76 17.01
C PHE A 82 21.98 -11.85 18.19
N GLY A 83 20.78 -12.03 18.76
CA GLY A 83 20.25 -11.09 19.75
C GLY A 83 20.10 -9.68 19.17
N LYS A 84 20.82 -8.71 19.74
CA LYS A 84 20.92 -7.34 19.20
C LYS A 84 22.27 -7.04 18.54
N ARG A 85 23.10 -8.07 18.27
CA ARG A 85 24.48 -7.92 17.77
C ARG A 85 24.58 -7.98 16.24
N TYR A 86 23.59 -7.42 15.56
CA TYR A 86 23.54 -7.24 14.11
C TYR A 86 22.96 -5.87 13.76
N CYS A 87 23.09 -5.48 12.51
CA CYS A 87 22.43 -4.32 11.93
C CYS A 87 22.08 -4.63 10.46
N LEU A 88 20.95 -4.18 9.98
CA LEU A 88 20.70 -4.21 8.54
C LEU A 88 21.62 -3.22 7.83
N ASN A 89 21.97 -3.49 6.57
CA ASN A 89 22.77 -2.60 5.75
C ASN A 89 22.07 -1.24 5.51
N PRO A 90 22.78 -0.20 5.04
CA PRO A 90 22.20 1.12 4.81
C PRO A 90 20.97 1.10 3.92
N GLU A 91 20.97 0.32 2.85
CA GLU A 91 19.87 0.21 1.89
C GLU A 91 18.59 -0.31 2.55
N ALA A 92 18.67 -1.45 3.24
CA ALA A 92 17.52 -2.02 3.95
C ALA A 92 17.06 -1.12 5.12
N SER A 93 18.01 -0.43 5.78
CA SER A 93 17.70 0.54 6.84
C SER A 93 16.92 1.73 6.30
N LEU A 94 17.26 2.24 5.11
CA LEU A 94 16.51 3.29 4.43
C LEU A 94 15.12 2.83 4.02
N LEU A 95 14.99 1.69 3.35
CA LEU A 95 13.69 1.15 2.92
C LEU A 95 12.70 1.10 4.07
N LEU A 96 13.11 0.59 5.24
CA LEU A 96 12.24 0.52 6.41
C LEU A 96 11.85 1.89 6.96
N GLN A 97 12.80 2.84 7.03
CA GLN A 97 12.56 4.16 7.62
C GLN A 97 11.84 5.13 6.66
N THR A 98 11.85 4.85 5.37
CA THR A 98 11.10 5.61 4.38
C THR A 98 9.71 5.04 4.09
N GLY A 99 9.27 4.05 4.88
CA GLY A 99 7.96 3.46 4.73
C GLY A 99 7.80 2.72 3.39
N SER A 100 8.85 2.05 2.91
CA SER A 100 8.73 1.18 1.75
C SER A 100 7.75 0.05 2.03
N THR A 101 6.81 -0.14 1.14
CA THR A 101 5.75 -1.16 1.24
C THR A 101 6.05 -2.40 0.42
N VAL A 102 7.17 -2.39 -0.30
CA VAL A 102 7.61 -3.50 -1.17
C VAL A 102 8.68 -4.31 -0.45
N ILE A 103 8.50 -5.62 -0.44
CA ILE A 103 9.49 -6.54 0.13
C ILE A 103 10.68 -6.65 -0.82
N PRO A 104 11.91 -6.33 -0.38
CA PRO A 104 13.08 -6.44 -1.23
C PRO A 104 13.44 -7.91 -1.51
N PRO A 105 13.98 -8.23 -2.69
CA PRO A 105 14.37 -9.60 -3.03
C PRO A 105 15.52 -10.13 -2.14
N GLN A 106 16.35 -9.23 -1.62
CA GLN A 106 17.40 -9.59 -0.67
C GLN A 106 17.53 -8.53 0.42
N VAL A 107 17.56 -9.00 1.67
CA VAL A 107 17.93 -8.20 2.83
C VAL A 107 19.33 -8.60 3.27
N THR A 108 20.18 -7.61 3.59
CA THR A 108 21.53 -7.85 4.10
C THR A 108 21.60 -7.46 5.58
N ALA A 109 21.97 -8.40 6.42
CA ALA A 109 22.27 -8.18 7.84
C ALA A 109 23.79 -8.27 8.06
N VAL A 110 24.38 -7.22 8.62
CA VAL A 110 25.78 -7.17 9.00
C VAL A 110 25.92 -7.62 10.44
N THR A 111 26.85 -8.53 10.72
CA THR A 111 27.07 -9.14 12.03
C THR A 111 28.56 -9.27 12.35
N LYS A 112 28.90 -9.36 13.63
CA LYS A 112 30.27 -9.60 14.10
C LYS A 112 30.66 -11.09 14.15
N GLU A 113 29.70 -12.00 14.19
CA GLU A 113 29.88 -13.36 14.72
C GLU A 113 29.70 -14.49 13.72
N SER A 114 29.38 -14.21 12.47
CA SER A 114 29.04 -15.26 11.53
C SER A 114 29.79 -15.07 10.22
N GLY A 115 30.30 -16.15 9.65
CA GLY A 115 30.79 -16.13 8.28
C GLY A 115 29.67 -15.75 7.28
N ASN A 116 30.08 -15.34 6.09
CA ASN A 116 29.13 -14.98 5.02
C ASN A 116 28.25 -16.17 4.65
N SER A 117 26.94 -15.98 4.70
CA SER A 117 25.96 -17.01 4.33
C SER A 117 24.67 -16.38 3.79
N VAL A 118 24.05 -17.07 2.83
CA VAL A 118 22.77 -16.69 2.27
C VAL A 118 21.72 -17.71 2.72
N LEU A 119 20.64 -17.22 3.31
CA LEU A 119 19.45 -18.01 3.58
C LEU A 119 18.45 -17.75 2.46
N GLY A 120 18.22 -18.74 1.59
CA GLY A 120 17.14 -18.71 0.61
C GLY A 120 15.80 -18.80 1.31
N LEU A 121 14.84 -17.97 0.88
CA LEU A 121 13.51 -17.82 1.44
C LEU A 121 12.47 -17.96 0.33
N PRO A 122 11.17 -18.14 0.66
CA PRO A 122 10.12 -18.29 -0.34
C PRO A 122 10.03 -17.11 -1.32
N PHE A 123 9.50 -17.36 -2.52
CA PHE A 123 9.23 -16.38 -3.56
C PHE A 123 10.44 -15.51 -3.94
N ASP A 124 11.57 -16.18 -4.18
CA ASP A 124 12.84 -15.57 -4.60
C ASP A 124 13.38 -14.49 -3.67
N THR A 125 12.93 -14.49 -2.39
CA THR A 125 13.49 -13.63 -1.35
C THR A 125 14.68 -14.31 -0.67
N SER A 126 15.56 -13.53 -0.05
CA SER A 126 16.73 -14.05 0.65
C SER A 126 17.22 -13.13 1.75
N LEU A 127 17.91 -13.72 2.73
CA LEU A 127 18.66 -13.01 3.77
C LEU A 127 20.15 -13.30 3.61
N LEU A 128 20.93 -12.30 3.24
CA LEU A 128 22.39 -12.35 3.26
C LEU A 128 22.86 -11.94 4.66
N MET A 129 23.56 -12.84 5.34
CA MET A 129 24.28 -12.54 6.58
C MET A 129 25.75 -12.34 6.24
N TYR A 130 26.26 -11.13 6.49
CA TYR A 130 27.59 -10.69 6.13
C TYR A 130 28.39 -10.37 7.37
N GLN A 131 29.59 -10.96 7.50
CA GLN A 131 30.45 -10.69 8.64
C GLN A 131 31.32 -9.45 8.35
N ASP A 132 31.10 -8.39 9.11
CA ASP A 132 31.97 -7.21 9.10
C ASP A 132 31.84 -6.47 10.43
N GLU A 133 32.83 -6.69 11.30
CA GLU A 133 32.83 -6.07 12.63
C GLU A 133 32.86 -4.53 12.57
N ARG A 134 33.54 -3.94 11.56
CA ARG A 134 33.71 -2.50 11.40
C ARG A 134 32.40 -1.81 10.96
N ARG A 135 31.50 -2.55 10.31
CA ARG A 135 30.23 -2.04 9.78
C ARG A 135 29.04 -2.20 10.72
N VAL A 136 29.22 -2.89 11.86
CA VAL A 136 28.15 -2.95 12.87
C VAL A 136 28.25 -1.70 13.74
N PRO A 137 27.35 -0.72 13.58
CA PRO A 137 27.43 0.54 14.28
C PRO A 137 27.17 0.37 15.79
N LYS A 138 27.71 1.30 16.59
CA LYS A 138 27.44 1.35 18.04
C LYS A 138 26.00 1.80 18.29
N SER A 139 25.53 2.82 17.56
CA SER A 139 24.16 3.33 17.59
C SER A 139 23.31 2.57 16.59
N ARG A 140 22.24 1.95 17.07
CA ARG A 140 21.24 1.25 16.27
C ARG A 140 19.87 1.58 16.82
N ILE A 141 18.88 1.61 15.93
CA ILE A 141 17.48 1.74 16.32
C ILE A 141 16.70 0.49 15.89
N GLU A 142 15.57 0.27 16.51
CA GLU A 142 14.70 -0.85 16.16
C GLU A 142 13.51 -0.36 15.34
N VAL A 143 13.34 -0.92 14.13
CA VAL A 143 12.21 -0.64 13.23
C VAL A 143 11.62 -1.97 12.81
N GLN A 144 10.32 -2.16 12.97
CA GLN A 144 9.62 -3.43 12.70
C GLN A 144 10.30 -4.66 13.35
N GLY A 145 10.90 -4.45 14.54
CA GLY A 145 11.55 -5.50 15.32
C GLY A 145 12.96 -5.88 14.86
N VAL A 146 13.51 -5.23 13.83
CA VAL A 146 14.89 -5.45 13.36
C VAL A 146 15.81 -4.27 13.70
N GLN A 147 17.09 -4.55 13.90
CA GLN A 147 18.09 -3.52 14.18
C GLN A 147 18.56 -2.86 12.89
N VAL A 148 18.43 -1.53 12.79
CA VAL A 148 18.79 -0.72 11.62
C VAL A 148 19.69 0.44 12.01
N LEU A 149 20.38 1.00 11.01
CA LEU A 149 21.11 2.26 11.14
C LEU A 149 20.13 3.41 11.41
N PRO A 150 20.48 4.42 12.23
CA PRO A 150 19.77 5.69 12.24
C PRO A 150 19.71 6.31 10.84
N LEU A 151 18.61 7.03 10.54
CA LEU A 151 18.37 7.58 9.20
C LEU A 151 19.52 8.43 8.64
N PRO A 152 20.12 9.38 9.40
CA PRO A 152 21.25 10.16 8.90
C PRO A 152 22.47 9.30 8.57
N GLU A 153 22.77 8.30 9.40
CA GLU A 153 23.88 7.38 9.17
C GLU A 153 23.64 6.49 7.94
N ALA A 154 22.43 5.98 7.76
CA ALA A 154 22.03 5.19 6.59
C ALA A 154 22.19 6.01 5.30
N LEU A 155 21.73 7.27 5.27
CA LEU A 155 21.89 8.19 4.13
C LEU A 155 23.36 8.46 3.77
N CYS A 156 24.21 8.66 4.78
CA CYS A 156 25.63 8.91 4.55
C CYS A 156 26.39 7.69 4.02
N ARG A 157 25.94 6.46 4.35
CA ARG A 157 26.65 5.21 4.05
C ARG A 157 26.04 4.41 2.91
N VAL A 158 24.88 4.78 2.39
CA VAL A 158 24.21 4.08 1.29
C VAL A 158 25.03 4.15 -0.01
N GLN A 159 25.01 3.06 -0.78
CA GLN A 159 25.77 2.97 -2.03
C GLN A 159 25.24 3.96 -3.09
N PRO A 160 26.12 4.51 -3.96
CA PRO A 160 25.72 5.43 -5.03
C PRO A 160 24.58 4.91 -5.90
N ARG A 161 24.62 3.62 -6.22
CA ARG A 161 23.59 2.96 -7.04
C ARG A 161 22.19 3.08 -6.45
N PHE A 162 22.06 3.16 -5.14
CA PHE A 162 20.75 3.26 -4.48
C PHE A 162 20.02 4.58 -4.81
N PHE A 163 20.76 5.67 -5.05
CA PHE A 163 20.18 6.94 -5.51
C PHE A 163 19.49 6.80 -6.86
N VAL A 164 20.02 5.94 -7.72
CA VAL A 164 19.47 5.69 -9.07
C VAL A 164 18.34 4.65 -9.02
N SER A 165 18.51 3.58 -8.25
CA SER A 165 17.54 2.49 -8.19
C SER A 165 16.34 2.79 -7.28
N ASN A 166 16.49 3.68 -6.30
CA ASN A 166 15.47 4.02 -5.29
C ASN A 166 15.44 5.54 -5.02
N PRO A 167 15.28 6.38 -6.05
CA PRO A 167 15.36 7.83 -5.92
C PRO A 167 14.27 8.40 -4.98
N ARG A 168 13.07 7.80 -4.97
CA ARG A 168 11.96 8.18 -4.08
C ARG A 168 12.31 7.94 -2.61
N GLU A 169 12.94 6.83 -2.29
CA GLU A 169 13.40 6.54 -0.93
C GLU A 169 14.40 7.56 -0.43
N ILE A 170 15.33 7.97 -1.28
CA ILE A 170 16.29 9.05 -0.96
C ILE A 170 15.57 10.39 -0.74
N GLU A 171 14.63 10.74 -1.61
CA GLU A 171 13.81 11.94 -1.49
C GLU A 171 13.06 11.98 -0.14
N ILE A 172 12.36 10.90 0.21
CA ILE A 172 11.62 10.76 1.47
C ILE A 172 12.57 10.81 2.67
N ALA A 173 13.73 10.14 2.58
CA ALA A 173 14.72 10.14 3.65
C ALA A 173 15.27 11.55 3.88
N LEU A 174 15.64 12.28 2.82
CA LEU A 174 16.11 13.66 2.91
C LEU A 174 15.04 14.61 3.46
N ALA A 175 13.77 14.44 3.08
CA ALA A 175 12.66 15.24 3.61
C ALA A 175 12.45 15.05 5.12
N GLN A 176 12.83 13.90 5.68
CA GLN A 176 12.77 13.64 7.13
C GLN A 176 13.93 14.28 7.91
N ILE A 177 15.06 14.62 7.25
CA ILE A 177 16.19 15.29 7.90
C ILE A 177 15.79 16.73 8.23
N ARG A 178 15.80 17.05 9.52
CA ARG A 178 15.40 18.38 10.03
C ARG A 178 16.49 19.42 9.93
N ASP A 179 17.71 19.00 10.21
CA ASP A 179 18.90 19.84 10.16
C ASP A 179 20.07 19.02 9.59
N VAL A 180 20.78 19.59 8.64
CA VAL A 180 21.95 18.93 8.05
C VAL A 180 23.09 18.66 9.04
N SER A 181 23.05 19.22 10.25
CA SER A 181 23.95 18.84 11.33
C SER A 181 23.85 17.37 11.70
N GLU A 182 22.66 16.75 11.52
CA GLU A 182 22.46 15.31 11.70
C GLU A 182 23.31 14.50 10.71
N LEU A 183 23.39 14.95 9.45
CA LEU A 183 24.25 14.34 8.43
C LEU A 183 25.72 14.64 8.69
N LEU A 184 26.03 15.90 9.02
CA LEU A 184 27.42 16.36 9.25
C LEU A 184 28.11 15.61 10.39
N THR A 185 27.38 15.22 11.43
CA THR A 185 27.90 14.38 12.51
C THR A 185 28.48 13.07 11.99
N THR A 186 27.79 12.42 11.03
CA THR A 186 28.28 11.18 10.39
C THR A 186 29.34 11.46 9.33
N LEU A 187 29.14 12.51 8.51
CA LEU A 187 30.06 12.86 7.42
C LEU A 187 31.48 13.26 7.90
N LEU A 188 31.56 13.81 9.11
CA LEU A 188 32.83 14.23 9.74
C LEU A 188 33.42 13.14 10.65
N ALA A 189 32.67 12.05 10.94
CA ALA A 189 33.17 11.00 11.81
C ALA A 189 34.34 10.24 11.18
N ASP A 190 35.21 9.73 12.03
CA ASP A 190 36.40 8.96 11.68
C ASP A 190 37.30 9.72 10.64
N ASP A 191 37.56 9.09 9.48
CA ASP A 191 38.37 9.69 8.39
C ASP A 191 37.54 10.57 7.44
N GLY A 192 36.28 10.85 7.77
CA GLY A 192 35.35 11.64 6.96
C GLY A 192 34.79 10.87 5.74
N LEU A 193 33.71 11.43 5.18
CA LEU A 193 33.00 10.83 4.02
C LEU A 193 32.80 11.86 2.90
N PRO A 194 33.87 12.42 2.28
CA PRO A 194 33.77 13.53 1.32
C PRO A 194 32.97 13.16 0.04
N THR A 195 33.08 11.94 -0.43
CA THR A 195 32.31 11.47 -1.60
C THR A 195 30.81 11.39 -1.30
N SER A 196 30.44 10.91 -0.11
CA SER A 196 29.03 10.89 0.34
C SER A 196 28.50 12.31 0.57
N ALA A 197 29.33 13.20 1.13
CA ALA A 197 29.00 14.61 1.31
C ALA A 197 28.68 15.30 -0.03
N GLY A 198 29.50 15.07 -1.07
CA GLY A 198 29.28 15.63 -2.40
C GLY A 198 27.99 15.14 -3.05
N ARG A 199 27.67 13.86 -2.88
CA ARG A 199 26.44 13.24 -3.39
C ARG A 199 25.20 13.74 -2.66
N LEU A 200 25.24 13.83 -1.32
CA LEU A 200 24.14 14.36 -0.51
C LEU A 200 23.91 15.86 -0.76
N ALA A 201 24.98 16.65 -0.91
CA ALA A 201 24.87 18.05 -1.29
C ALA A 201 24.20 18.20 -2.66
N GLY A 202 24.59 17.37 -3.65
CA GLY A 202 23.93 17.35 -4.96
C GLY A 202 22.46 16.96 -4.88
N ALA A 203 22.10 15.94 -4.09
CA ALA A 203 20.70 15.53 -3.89
C ALA A 203 19.86 16.64 -3.24
N LEU A 204 20.39 17.33 -2.23
CA LEU A 204 19.74 18.48 -1.58
C LEU A 204 19.56 19.65 -2.55
N ALA A 205 20.56 19.97 -3.37
CA ALA A 205 20.47 21.01 -4.39
C ALA A 205 19.36 20.71 -5.41
N GLN A 206 19.25 19.45 -5.88
CA GLN A 206 18.17 19.02 -6.77
C GLN A 206 16.77 19.12 -6.11
N ALA A 207 16.70 18.95 -4.79
CA ALA A 207 15.46 19.13 -4.02
C ALA A 207 15.16 20.61 -3.65
N GLY A 208 15.89 21.59 -4.24
CA GLY A 208 15.72 23.02 -3.96
C GLY A 208 16.26 23.48 -2.60
N ARG A 209 17.06 22.64 -1.92
CA ARG A 209 17.64 22.90 -0.58
C ARG A 209 19.09 23.36 -0.68
N GLN A 210 19.36 24.34 -1.57
CA GLN A 210 20.73 24.80 -1.88
C GLN A 210 21.51 25.30 -0.65
N GLY A 211 20.87 26.05 0.26
CA GLY A 211 21.54 26.54 1.47
C GLY A 211 22.05 25.41 2.38
N GLU A 212 21.36 24.27 2.42
CA GLU A 212 21.79 23.10 3.19
C GLU A 212 22.90 22.32 2.47
N ALA A 213 22.86 22.26 1.15
CA ALA A 213 23.93 21.71 0.32
C ALA A 213 25.23 22.50 0.53
N ASP A 214 25.17 23.84 0.47
CA ASP A 214 26.32 24.74 0.70
C ASP A 214 26.85 24.58 2.13
N ARG A 215 25.97 24.41 3.12
CA ARG A 215 26.38 24.19 4.51
C ARG A 215 27.20 22.91 4.66
N ILE A 216 26.81 21.81 3.99
CA ILE A 216 27.56 20.54 3.98
C ILE A 216 28.97 20.79 3.39
N VAL A 217 29.03 21.37 2.19
CA VAL A 217 30.31 21.60 1.47
C VAL A 217 31.23 22.48 2.28
N ASN A 218 30.73 23.61 2.80
CA ASN A 218 31.52 24.59 3.57
C ASN A 218 32.03 24.00 4.89
N THR A 219 31.19 23.21 5.59
CA THR A 219 31.60 22.61 6.88
C THR A 219 32.63 21.51 6.68
N MET A 220 32.47 20.65 5.67
CA MET A 220 33.48 19.66 5.29
C MET A 220 34.79 20.30 4.85
N GLY A 221 34.71 21.40 4.05
CA GLY A 221 35.86 22.15 3.61
C GLY A 221 36.65 22.77 4.78
N LYS A 222 35.96 23.35 5.77
CA LYS A 222 36.58 23.86 7.01
C LYS A 222 37.26 22.77 7.83
N ALA A 223 36.76 21.54 7.75
CA ALA A 223 37.38 20.38 8.37
C ALA A 223 38.54 19.77 7.56
N GLY A 224 38.92 20.38 6.43
CA GLY A 224 40.03 19.93 5.59
C GLY A 224 39.68 18.92 4.50
N PHE A 225 38.40 18.60 4.30
CA PHE A 225 37.99 17.66 3.27
C PHE A 225 37.65 18.37 1.96
N LYS A 226 38.15 17.84 0.84
CA LYS A 226 37.77 18.30 -0.49
C LYS A 226 36.49 17.61 -0.93
N VAL A 227 35.39 18.35 -1.07
CA VAL A 227 34.09 17.85 -1.50
C VAL A 227 33.83 18.25 -2.94
N SER A 228 33.54 17.26 -3.80
CA SER A 228 33.05 17.47 -5.17
C SER A 228 31.54 17.19 -5.22
N VAL A 229 30.74 18.21 -5.46
CA VAL A 229 29.27 18.08 -5.59
C VAL A 229 28.93 17.34 -6.88
N THR A 230 28.11 16.32 -6.79
CA THR A 230 27.65 15.52 -7.94
C THR A 230 26.13 15.37 -7.89
N ASN A 231 25.46 15.51 -9.04
CA ASN A 231 24.04 15.19 -9.13
C ASN A 231 23.86 13.66 -9.13
N PRO A 232 23.29 13.05 -8.07
CA PRO A 232 23.16 11.60 -8.00
C PRO A 232 22.05 11.04 -8.88
N TYR A 233 21.23 11.89 -9.49
CA TYR A 233 20.09 11.54 -10.36
C TYR A 233 20.39 11.76 -11.85
N ALA A 234 21.61 12.10 -12.21
CA ALA A 234 21.97 12.45 -13.61
C ALA A 234 21.66 11.32 -14.61
N ASP A 235 21.73 10.07 -14.16
CA ASP A 235 21.46 8.89 -14.99
C ASP A 235 19.97 8.50 -15.04
N ILE A 236 19.06 9.27 -14.42
CA ILE A 236 17.62 9.01 -14.43
C ILE A 236 16.92 10.04 -15.33
N PRO A 237 16.54 9.69 -16.57
CA PRO A 237 15.91 10.63 -17.47
C PRO A 237 14.61 11.24 -16.88
N GLY A 238 14.55 12.57 -16.86
CA GLY A 238 13.34 13.29 -16.41
C GLY A 238 13.02 13.23 -14.91
N PHE A 239 13.87 12.60 -14.09
CA PHE A 239 13.66 12.61 -12.65
C PHE A 239 14.05 13.96 -12.04
N ALA A 240 13.10 14.54 -11.31
CA ALA A 240 13.34 15.65 -10.41
C ALA A 240 12.68 15.33 -9.06
N PRO A 241 13.33 15.59 -7.92
CA PRO A 241 12.69 15.47 -6.62
C PRO A 241 11.44 16.35 -6.54
N THR A 242 10.35 15.79 -6.02
CA THR A 242 9.03 16.43 -5.97
C THR A 242 8.67 16.94 -4.57
N ILE A 243 9.32 16.39 -3.54
CA ILE A 243 9.14 16.81 -2.15
C ILE A 243 10.21 17.87 -1.82
N GLY A 244 9.79 19.13 -1.72
CA GLY A 244 10.63 20.21 -1.23
C GLY A 244 10.71 20.22 0.32
N LEU A 245 10.98 21.40 0.88
CA LEU A 245 10.90 21.60 2.33
C LEU A 245 9.46 21.40 2.80
N THR A 246 9.27 20.44 3.71
CA THR A 246 7.95 20.10 4.26
C THR A 246 8.00 19.97 5.79
N ARG A 247 6.85 20.19 6.44
CA ARG A 247 6.68 19.94 7.87
C ARG A 247 6.27 18.51 8.16
N ASP A 248 5.83 17.76 7.15
CA ASP A 248 5.45 16.36 7.30
C ASP A 248 6.64 15.50 7.71
N ARG A 249 6.40 14.54 8.58
CA ARG A 249 7.42 13.63 9.10
C ARG A 249 7.06 12.17 8.88
N SER A 250 5.79 11.89 8.65
CA SER A 250 5.35 10.54 8.32
C SER A 250 5.95 10.10 6.98
N PRO A 251 6.76 9.05 6.94
CA PRO A 251 7.30 8.56 5.67
C PRO A 251 6.20 8.11 4.71
N TYR A 252 5.07 7.68 5.22
CA TYR A 252 3.91 7.26 4.43
C TYR A 252 3.23 8.47 3.77
N VAL A 253 3.00 9.56 4.50
CA VAL A 253 2.48 10.81 3.93
C VAL A 253 3.42 11.37 2.86
N LEU A 254 4.71 11.39 3.14
CA LEU A 254 5.73 11.83 2.16
C LEU A 254 5.71 10.95 0.90
N ARG A 255 5.53 9.64 1.06
CA ARG A 255 5.40 8.70 -0.06
C ARG A 255 4.18 9.01 -0.93
N LEU A 256 3.01 9.21 -0.34
CA LEU A 256 1.80 9.56 -1.08
C LEU A 256 1.99 10.87 -1.86
N LYS A 257 2.59 11.88 -1.25
CA LYS A 257 2.88 13.18 -1.89
C LYS A 257 3.87 13.02 -3.06
N SER A 258 4.96 12.24 -2.88
CA SER A 258 5.90 11.94 -3.95
C SER A 258 5.28 11.16 -5.10
N MET A 259 4.44 10.16 -4.80
CA MET A 259 3.71 9.39 -5.81
C MET A 259 2.77 10.31 -6.61
N TRP A 260 1.98 11.14 -5.93
CA TRP A 260 1.07 12.07 -6.56
C TRP A 260 1.79 13.03 -7.52
N ALA A 261 2.78 13.73 -7.01
CA ALA A 261 3.52 14.71 -7.79
C ALA A 261 4.27 14.08 -8.98
N GLY A 262 4.87 12.90 -8.77
CA GLY A 262 5.62 12.20 -9.82
C GLY A 262 4.74 11.62 -10.94
N TRP A 263 3.47 11.33 -10.65
CA TRP A 263 2.56 10.68 -11.62
C TRP A 263 1.56 11.62 -12.26
N ARG A 264 1.42 12.83 -11.75
CA ARG A 264 0.45 13.81 -12.18
C ARG A 264 0.49 14.05 -13.71
N GLU A 265 1.67 14.34 -14.23
CA GLU A 265 1.87 14.63 -15.66
C GLU A 265 1.66 13.38 -16.53
N ASP A 266 1.97 12.19 -16.02
CA ASP A 266 1.69 10.94 -16.73
C ASP A 266 0.20 10.74 -16.96
N VAL A 267 -0.64 11.02 -15.95
CA VAL A 267 -2.11 10.95 -16.09
C VAL A 267 -2.61 12.02 -17.06
N LEU A 268 -2.14 13.26 -16.94
CA LEU A 268 -2.54 14.36 -17.83
C LEU A 268 -2.19 14.10 -19.30
N SER A 269 -1.06 13.43 -19.55
CA SER A 269 -0.64 13.09 -20.91
C SER A 269 -1.53 12.03 -21.58
N ILE A 270 -2.25 11.23 -20.80
CA ILE A 270 -3.08 10.12 -21.26
C ILE A 270 -4.54 10.55 -21.43
N PHE A 271 -5.07 11.30 -20.45
CA PHE A 271 -6.49 11.67 -20.44
C PHE A 271 -6.81 12.86 -21.35
N PRO A 272 -7.98 12.85 -22.03
CA PRO A 272 -8.46 14.03 -22.73
C PRO A 272 -8.82 15.15 -21.72
N PRO A 273 -8.86 16.41 -22.14
CA PRO A 273 -9.36 17.49 -21.30
C PRO A 273 -10.73 17.19 -20.72
N ALA A 274 -10.96 17.61 -19.47
CA ALA A 274 -12.24 17.42 -18.79
C ALA A 274 -13.37 18.15 -19.55
N PRO A 275 -14.51 17.47 -19.79
CA PRO A 275 -15.66 18.10 -20.46
C PRO A 275 -16.25 19.29 -19.69
N GLY A 276 -16.04 19.34 -18.37
CA GLY A 276 -16.68 20.28 -17.45
C GLY A 276 -17.92 19.67 -16.79
N LEU A 277 -18.33 20.22 -15.66
CA LEU A 277 -19.54 19.76 -14.94
C LEU A 277 -20.74 19.71 -15.87
N SER A 278 -21.51 18.61 -15.79
CA SER A 278 -22.73 18.47 -16.60
C SER A 278 -23.75 19.54 -16.19
N ALA A 279 -24.24 20.30 -17.14
CA ALA A 279 -25.35 21.22 -16.94
C ALA A 279 -26.70 20.47 -16.74
N ASP A 280 -26.79 19.23 -17.23
CA ASP A 280 -27.94 18.34 -17.03
C ASP A 280 -27.61 17.29 -15.97
N ALA A 281 -27.80 17.67 -14.71
CA ALA A 281 -27.54 16.78 -13.57
C ALA A 281 -28.48 15.56 -13.56
N GLU A 282 -29.74 15.74 -13.91
CA GLU A 282 -30.73 14.65 -13.96
C GLU A 282 -30.40 13.63 -15.04
N GLY A 283 -30.07 14.11 -16.24
CA GLY A 283 -29.64 13.24 -17.34
C GLY A 283 -28.34 12.50 -17.03
N TYR A 284 -27.39 13.14 -16.35
CA TYR A 284 -26.17 12.47 -15.90
C TYR A 284 -26.48 11.37 -14.87
N LEU A 285 -27.29 11.64 -13.87
CA LEU A 285 -27.70 10.67 -12.83
C LEU A 285 -28.51 9.52 -13.41
N LYS A 286 -29.32 9.77 -14.44
CA LYS A 286 -30.02 8.72 -15.19
C LYS A 286 -29.03 7.80 -15.88
N GLN A 287 -28.02 8.33 -16.57
CA GLN A 287 -26.97 7.54 -17.20
C GLN A 287 -26.17 6.70 -16.16
N VAL A 288 -25.91 7.24 -14.97
CA VAL A 288 -25.31 6.49 -13.85
C VAL A 288 -26.23 5.34 -13.44
N GLN A 289 -27.53 5.60 -13.26
CA GLN A 289 -28.50 4.58 -12.89
C GLN A 289 -28.66 3.48 -13.95
N ASP A 290 -28.65 3.83 -15.23
CA ASP A 290 -28.76 2.87 -16.34
C ASP A 290 -27.54 1.91 -16.40
N ARG A 291 -26.41 2.30 -15.79
CA ARG A 291 -25.20 1.46 -15.70
C ARG A 291 -25.11 0.61 -14.44
N TYR A 292 -26.04 0.76 -13.50
CA TYR A 292 -25.98 0.11 -12.19
C TYR A 292 -25.79 -1.42 -12.28
N VAL A 293 -26.59 -2.11 -13.10
CA VAL A 293 -26.54 -3.58 -13.18
C VAL A 293 -25.17 -4.04 -13.68
N ALA A 294 -24.68 -3.44 -14.76
CA ALA A 294 -23.36 -3.76 -15.31
C ALA A 294 -22.23 -3.43 -14.32
N ASP A 295 -22.31 -2.29 -13.64
CA ASP A 295 -21.32 -1.86 -12.66
C ASP A 295 -21.29 -2.81 -11.47
N ALA A 296 -22.45 -3.15 -10.88
CA ALA A 296 -22.56 -4.08 -9.77
C ALA A 296 -22.04 -5.47 -10.15
N TYR A 297 -22.46 -6.00 -11.32
CA TYR A 297 -21.99 -7.30 -11.81
C TYR A 297 -20.45 -7.33 -11.91
N ASN A 298 -19.87 -6.38 -12.61
CA ASN A 298 -18.43 -6.36 -12.83
C ASN A 298 -17.65 -6.12 -11.53
N SER A 299 -18.07 -5.13 -10.74
CA SER A 299 -17.40 -4.76 -9.51
C SER A 299 -17.40 -5.88 -8.47
N LEU A 300 -18.51 -6.60 -8.31
CA LEU A 300 -18.63 -7.75 -7.41
C LEU A 300 -17.87 -8.97 -7.94
N SER A 301 -17.95 -9.24 -9.25
CA SER A 301 -17.22 -10.35 -9.88
C SER A 301 -15.70 -10.19 -9.79
N ILE A 302 -15.17 -8.96 -9.89
CA ILE A 302 -13.75 -8.66 -9.68
C ILE A 302 -13.31 -9.09 -8.28
N GLU A 303 -14.15 -8.89 -7.26
CA GLU A 303 -13.88 -9.29 -5.87
C GLU A 303 -14.14 -10.78 -5.60
N GLY A 304 -14.63 -11.52 -6.60
CA GLY A 304 -14.83 -12.98 -6.53
C GLY A 304 -16.20 -13.42 -6.05
N TYR A 305 -17.18 -12.52 -6.00
CA TYR A 305 -18.58 -12.89 -5.77
C TYR A 305 -19.19 -13.52 -7.02
N GLN A 306 -20.07 -14.49 -6.81
CA GLN A 306 -20.81 -15.18 -7.89
C GLN A 306 -22.21 -14.55 -8.02
N VAL A 307 -22.28 -13.47 -8.78
CA VAL A 307 -23.52 -12.71 -8.98
C VAL A 307 -24.01 -12.85 -10.42
N SER A 308 -25.32 -12.69 -10.61
CA SER A 308 -25.96 -12.60 -11.92
C SER A 308 -26.76 -11.31 -12.02
N ASP A 309 -27.03 -10.85 -13.26
CA ASP A 309 -27.86 -9.67 -13.51
C ASP A 309 -29.24 -9.81 -12.84
N ALA A 310 -29.86 -11.00 -12.94
CA ALA A 310 -31.15 -11.27 -12.29
C ALA A 310 -31.09 -11.14 -10.75
N LEU A 311 -30.00 -11.56 -10.10
CA LEU A 311 -29.82 -11.34 -8.67
C LEU A 311 -29.67 -9.86 -8.33
N ILE A 312 -28.88 -9.13 -9.11
CA ILE A 312 -28.61 -7.70 -8.92
C ILE A 312 -29.90 -6.89 -9.10
N GLU A 313 -30.68 -7.17 -10.14
CA GLU A 313 -31.98 -6.52 -10.37
C GLU A 313 -32.99 -6.84 -9.27
N ARG A 314 -33.06 -8.09 -8.83
CA ARG A 314 -33.96 -8.52 -7.76
C ARG A 314 -33.67 -7.77 -6.45
N VAL A 315 -32.42 -7.68 -6.04
CA VAL A 315 -32.05 -6.98 -4.79
C VAL A 315 -32.24 -5.47 -4.87
N ALA A 316 -32.15 -4.88 -6.07
CA ALA A 316 -32.41 -3.47 -6.30
C ALA A 316 -33.89 -3.10 -6.20
N THR A 317 -34.80 -4.02 -6.59
CA THR A 317 -36.26 -3.83 -6.58
C THR A 317 -36.94 -4.28 -5.29
N ASN A 318 -36.24 -4.31 -4.16
CA ASN A 318 -36.71 -4.78 -2.85
C ASN A 318 -37.10 -6.28 -2.79
N GLY A 319 -36.65 -7.09 -3.74
CA GLY A 319 -36.81 -8.54 -3.73
C GLY A 319 -35.85 -9.28 -2.78
N TRP A 320 -35.03 -8.57 -2.02
CA TRP A 320 -34.19 -9.16 -0.97
C TRP A 320 -34.96 -9.17 0.35
N ASN A 321 -35.27 -10.37 0.84
CA ASN A 321 -35.98 -10.57 2.09
C ASN A 321 -35.39 -11.75 2.85
N PRO A 322 -34.45 -11.49 3.80
CA PRO A 322 -33.79 -12.55 4.56
C PRO A 322 -34.72 -13.30 5.53
N ASP A 323 -35.87 -12.70 5.90
CA ASP A 323 -36.83 -13.33 6.83
C ASP A 323 -37.69 -14.37 6.11
N ASP A 324 -38.05 -14.13 4.85
CA ASP A 324 -38.91 -14.99 4.06
C ASP A 324 -38.15 -15.89 3.07
N ASN A 325 -36.90 -15.55 2.74
CA ASN A 325 -36.07 -16.29 1.79
C ASN A 325 -34.75 -16.76 2.43
N PRO A 326 -34.67 -18.04 2.84
CA PRO A 326 -33.43 -18.60 3.43
C PRO A 326 -32.20 -18.50 2.52
N ASP A 327 -32.38 -18.48 1.20
CA ASP A 327 -31.28 -18.33 0.25
C ASP A 327 -30.65 -16.93 0.33
N ASP A 328 -31.41 -15.90 0.65
CA ASP A 328 -30.90 -14.54 0.85
C ASP A 328 -30.09 -14.41 2.15
N THR A 329 -30.47 -15.19 3.18
CA THR A 329 -29.72 -15.22 4.46
C THR A 329 -28.44 -16.05 4.36
N ALA A 330 -28.46 -17.14 3.63
CA ALA A 330 -27.34 -18.06 3.49
C ALA A 330 -26.35 -17.61 2.39
N SER A 331 -26.80 -16.79 1.43
CA SER A 331 -26.02 -16.39 0.26
C SER A 331 -25.16 -15.17 0.53
N LYS A 332 -23.84 -15.39 0.65
CA LYS A 332 -22.83 -14.32 0.68
C LYS A 332 -22.96 -13.38 -0.51
N ASP A 333 -23.32 -13.91 -1.67
CA ASP A 333 -23.39 -13.16 -2.94
C ASP A 333 -24.64 -12.25 -2.95
N ALA A 334 -25.77 -12.70 -2.44
CA ALA A 334 -26.98 -11.89 -2.30
C ALA A 334 -26.76 -10.71 -1.31
N MET A 335 -26.12 -10.98 -0.17
CA MET A 335 -25.74 -9.93 0.78
C MET A 335 -24.80 -8.90 0.15
N ALA A 336 -23.80 -9.36 -0.61
CA ALA A 336 -22.85 -8.47 -1.28
C ALA A 336 -23.55 -7.62 -2.35
N ALA A 337 -24.48 -8.20 -3.12
CA ALA A 337 -25.26 -7.48 -4.12
C ALA A 337 -26.18 -6.43 -3.45
N ARG A 338 -26.83 -6.76 -2.34
CA ARG A 338 -27.67 -5.81 -1.59
C ARG A 338 -26.86 -4.66 -0.99
N GLY A 339 -25.73 -4.97 -0.33
CA GLY A 339 -24.84 -3.95 0.21
C GLY A 339 -24.27 -3.04 -0.88
N TYR A 340 -23.94 -3.61 -2.04
CA TYR A 340 -23.49 -2.83 -3.19
C TYR A 340 -24.56 -1.86 -3.68
N TYR A 341 -25.81 -2.30 -3.77
CA TYR A 341 -26.95 -1.43 -4.14
C TYR A 341 -27.11 -0.25 -3.17
N GLN A 342 -27.08 -0.53 -1.87
CA GLN A 342 -27.22 0.50 -0.85
C GLN A 342 -26.10 1.54 -0.95
N ALA A 343 -24.84 1.09 -1.02
CA ALA A 343 -23.69 1.97 -1.20
C ALA A 343 -23.76 2.78 -2.50
N PHE A 344 -24.18 2.14 -3.61
CA PHE A 344 -24.36 2.82 -4.91
C PHE A 344 -25.38 3.96 -4.83
N GLN A 345 -26.49 3.82 -4.07
CA GLN A 345 -27.43 4.93 -3.86
C GLN A 345 -26.78 6.09 -3.12
N GLY A 346 -25.96 5.83 -2.08
CA GLY A 346 -25.17 6.84 -1.39
C GLY A 346 -24.18 7.55 -2.31
N VAL A 347 -23.50 6.80 -3.17
CA VAL A 347 -22.57 7.36 -4.18
C VAL A 347 -23.31 8.22 -5.19
N LYS A 348 -24.48 7.79 -5.66
CA LYS A 348 -25.32 8.57 -6.56
C LYS A 348 -25.79 9.88 -5.93
N GLN A 349 -26.15 9.86 -4.63
CA GLN A 349 -26.46 11.08 -3.90
C GLN A 349 -25.24 12.01 -3.80
N THR A 350 -24.05 11.49 -3.53
CA THR A 350 -22.82 12.29 -3.51
C THR A 350 -22.54 12.95 -4.86
N ILE A 351 -22.78 12.23 -5.97
CA ILE A 351 -22.65 12.81 -7.32
C ILE A 351 -23.69 13.93 -7.53
N HIS A 352 -24.94 13.72 -7.10
CA HIS A 352 -25.96 14.75 -7.16
C HIS A 352 -25.52 16.04 -6.44
N ASP A 353 -24.97 15.91 -5.23
CA ASP A 353 -24.50 17.05 -4.43
C ASP A 353 -23.33 17.78 -5.12
N VAL A 354 -22.38 17.01 -5.72
CA VAL A 354 -21.25 17.56 -6.48
C VAL A 354 -21.74 18.29 -7.75
N LEU A 355 -22.70 17.72 -8.48
CA LEU A 355 -23.30 18.38 -9.64
C LEU A 355 -24.08 19.64 -9.22
N GLY A 356 -24.62 19.67 -8.00
CA GLY A 356 -25.25 20.84 -7.38
C GLY A 356 -24.26 21.90 -6.88
N GLY A 357 -22.95 21.68 -7.02
CA GLY A 357 -21.89 22.65 -6.69
C GLY A 357 -21.16 22.40 -5.36
N GLU A 358 -21.42 21.28 -4.67
CA GLU A 358 -20.61 20.92 -3.49
C GLU A 358 -19.17 20.58 -3.92
N ASN A 359 -18.20 20.94 -3.04
CA ASN A 359 -16.81 20.53 -3.27
C ASN A 359 -16.68 19.01 -3.23
N VAL A 360 -16.17 18.42 -4.32
CA VAL A 360 -16.11 16.95 -4.49
C VAL A 360 -15.28 16.27 -3.39
N THR A 361 -14.21 16.90 -2.92
CA THR A 361 -13.35 16.32 -1.88
C THR A 361 -14.06 16.29 -0.53
N ASP A 362 -14.76 17.37 -0.17
CA ASP A 362 -15.52 17.45 1.08
C ASP A 362 -16.68 16.45 1.07
N ALA A 363 -17.38 16.32 -0.06
CA ALA A 363 -18.45 15.36 -0.27
C ALA A 363 -17.95 13.92 -0.07
N VAL A 364 -16.83 13.54 -0.71
CA VAL A 364 -16.26 12.19 -0.59
C VAL A 364 -15.67 11.95 0.80
N LYS A 365 -14.98 12.93 1.39
CA LYS A 365 -14.43 12.82 2.76
C LYS A 365 -15.52 12.51 3.78
N ARG A 366 -16.70 13.09 3.61
CA ARG A 366 -17.88 12.81 4.45
C ARG A 366 -18.47 11.43 4.16
N ALA A 367 -18.66 11.09 2.86
CA ALA A 367 -19.49 9.97 2.45
C ALA A 367 -18.78 8.59 2.43
N HIS A 368 -17.45 8.52 2.31
CA HIS A 368 -16.76 7.24 2.11
C HIS A 368 -16.94 6.23 3.26
N HIS A 369 -17.11 6.69 4.50
CA HIS A 369 -17.44 5.82 5.63
C HIS A 369 -18.86 5.29 5.56
N GLU A 370 -19.81 6.12 5.10
CA GLU A 370 -21.20 5.70 4.90
C GLU A 370 -21.28 4.66 3.79
N TRP A 371 -20.61 4.87 2.67
CA TRP A 371 -20.53 3.86 1.60
C TRP A 371 -19.96 2.52 2.10
N HIS A 372 -18.92 2.57 2.95
CA HIS A 372 -18.38 1.35 3.56
C HIS A 372 -19.40 0.68 4.48
N GLY A 373 -20.10 1.45 5.31
CA GLY A 373 -21.17 0.96 6.18
C GLY A 373 -22.27 0.26 5.38
N GLU A 374 -22.75 0.89 4.32
CA GLU A 374 -23.80 0.34 3.45
C GLU A 374 -23.37 -0.94 2.70
N LEU A 375 -22.10 -1.03 2.25
CA LEU A 375 -21.57 -2.25 1.63
C LEU A 375 -21.71 -3.48 2.53
N PHE A 376 -21.64 -3.31 3.84
CA PHE A 376 -21.64 -4.41 4.81
C PHE A 376 -22.88 -4.44 5.72
N ALA A 377 -23.81 -3.48 5.60
CA ALA A 377 -25.02 -3.42 6.40
C ALA A 377 -25.83 -4.74 6.38
N PRO A 378 -26.03 -5.42 5.24
CA PRO A 378 -26.72 -6.72 5.23
C PRO A 378 -25.98 -7.80 6.04
N ALA A 379 -24.67 -7.85 6.01
CA ALA A 379 -23.87 -8.82 6.75
C ALA A 379 -23.85 -8.52 8.26
N VAL A 380 -23.93 -7.24 8.65
CA VAL A 380 -24.06 -6.82 10.05
C VAL A 380 -25.45 -7.18 10.60
N ALA A 381 -26.51 -6.93 9.83
CA ALA A 381 -27.88 -7.29 10.22
C ALA A 381 -28.03 -8.79 10.54
N LEU A 382 -27.27 -9.64 9.86
CA LEU A 382 -27.24 -11.09 10.08
C LEU A 382 -26.16 -11.53 11.10
N GLY A 383 -25.45 -10.61 11.75
CA GLY A 383 -24.44 -10.93 12.76
C GLY A 383 -23.17 -11.60 12.21
N ILE A 384 -22.93 -11.56 10.90
CA ILE A 384 -21.75 -12.13 10.23
C ILE A 384 -20.54 -11.20 10.39
N VAL A 385 -20.77 -9.89 10.23
CA VAL A 385 -19.80 -8.82 10.50
C VAL A 385 -20.21 -8.13 11.79
N LYS A 386 -19.24 -7.82 12.63
CA LYS A 386 -19.51 -7.13 13.88
C LYS A 386 -19.62 -5.63 13.65
N THR A 387 -20.59 -4.99 14.31
CA THR A 387 -20.89 -3.55 14.17
C THR A 387 -19.64 -2.66 14.38
N HIS A 388 -18.75 -3.02 15.32
CA HIS A 388 -17.56 -2.22 15.58
C HIS A 388 -16.51 -2.32 14.46
N GLU A 389 -16.59 -3.30 13.57
CA GLU A 389 -15.70 -3.42 12.41
C GLU A 389 -16.03 -2.38 11.33
N LEU A 390 -17.21 -1.75 11.41
CA LEU A 390 -17.63 -0.65 10.53
C LEU A 390 -17.35 0.74 11.12
N ALA A 391 -16.86 0.82 12.37
CA ALA A 391 -16.76 2.09 13.11
C ALA A 391 -15.60 3.00 12.65
N GLY A 392 -14.91 2.68 11.56
CA GLY A 392 -13.79 3.50 11.06
C GLY A 392 -12.77 2.66 10.31
N TYR A 393 -11.54 3.15 10.26
CA TYR A 393 -10.45 2.43 9.60
C TYR A 393 -10.05 1.20 10.41
N ARG A 394 -9.50 0.21 9.71
CA ARG A 394 -9.09 -1.08 10.30
C ARG A 394 -8.12 -0.94 11.47
N MET A 395 -8.33 -1.80 12.45
CA MET A 395 -7.51 -1.85 13.67
C MET A 395 -6.43 -2.94 13.63
N GLY A 396 -6.31 -3.67 12.53
CA GLY A 396 -5.38 -4.77 12.35
C GLY A 396 -4.71 -4.77 10.98
N PRO A 397 -3.74 -5.67 10.76
CA PRO A 397 -3.09 -5.85 9.47
C PRO A 397 -4.05 -6.44 8.45
N VAL A 398 -3.86 -6.05 7.19
CA VAL A 398 -4.50 -6.64 6.02
C VAL A 398 -3.46 -6.89 4.94
N PHE A 399 -3.79 -7.76 3.98
CA PHE A 399 -2.88 -8.13 2.92
C PHE A 399 -3.63 -8.19 1.60
N ILE A 400 -2.98 -7.75 0.53
CA ILE A 400 -3.51 -7.82 -0.82
C ILE A 400 -3.03 -9.13 -1.44
N ARG A 401 -3.98 -9.92 -1.90
CA ARG A 401 -3.69 -11.24 -2.44
C ARG A 401 -2.75 -11.17 -3.64
N ASN A 402 -1.67 -11.97 -3.61
CA ASN A 402 -0.64 -12.05 -4.64
C ASN A 402 0.06 -10.72 -4.97
N SER A 403 0.02 -9.73 -4.07
CA SER A 403 0.75 -8.48 -4.21
C SER A 403 2.05 -8.51 -3.42
N GLN A 404 3.09 -7.90 -3.98
CA GLN A 404 4.33 -7.59 -3.26
C GLN A 404 4.20 -6.30 -2.43
N HIS A 405 3.16 -5.51 -2.69
CA HIS A 405 2.83 -4.35 -1.88
C HIS A 405 2.16 -4.80 -0.58
N THR A 406 2.70 -4.35 0.54
CA THR A 406 2.10 -4.51 1.86
C THR A 406 1.36 -3.24 2.22
N PRO A 407 0.03 -3.27 2.48
CA PRO A 407 -0.72 -2.10 2.89
C PRO A 407 -0.14 -1.41 4.12
N LEU A 408 -0.40 -0.11 4.24
CA LEU A 408 0.17 0.72 5.29
C LEU A 408 -0.15 0.18 6.69
N PRO A 409 0.73 0.36 7.68
CA PRO A 409 0.45 -0.05 9.06
C PRO A 409 -0.70 0.81 9.65
N ARG A 410 -1.40 0.24 10.63
CA ARG A 410 -2.55 0.88 11.30
C ARG A 410 -2.28 2.32 11.72
N ASP A 411 -1.12 2.55 12.34
CA ASP A 411 -0.79 3.85 12.92
C ASP A 411 -0.54 4.94 11.86
N ALA A 412 -0.37 4.54 10.59
CA ALA A 412 -0.23 5.47 9.48
C ALA A 412 -1.55 5.78 8.75
N LEU A 413 -2.64 5.05 9.04
CA LEU A 413 -3.86 5.14 8.24
C LEU A 413 -4.52 6.51 8.30
N LEU A 414 -4.70 7.08 9.50
CA LEU A 414 -5.39 8.35 9.67
C LEU A 414 -4.66 9.48 8.93
N ASP A 415 -3.36 9.65 9.21
CA ASP A 415 -2.54 10.69 8.57
C ASP A 415 -2.48 10.49 7.04
N SER A 416 -2.43 9.23 6.58
CA SER A 416 -2.38 8.91 5.16
C SER A 416 -3.71 9.19 4.44
N MET A 417 -4.85 8.94 5.09
CA MET A 417 -6.16 9.27 4.55
C MET A 417 -6.40 10.79 4.54
N GLU A 418 -5.98 11.51 5.58
CA GLU A 418 -6.00 12.97 5.59
C GLU A 418 -5.15 13.54 4.46
N ALA A 419 -3.93 13.03 4.28
CA ALA A 419 -3.06 13.44 3.18
C ALA A 419 -3.67 13.14 1.80
N LEU A 420 -4.36 12.00 1.63
CA LEU A 420 -5.08 11.70 0.39
C LEU A 420 -6.18 12.73 0.11
N PHE A 421 -6.99 13.09 1.10
CA PHE A 421 -8.03 14.10 0.92
C PHE A 421 -7.44 15.51 0.65
N ASP A 422 -6.33 15.86 1.28
CA ASP A 422 -5.61 17.09 0.97
C ASP A 422 -5.09 17.13 -0.47
N LEU A 423 -4.54 16.01 -0.96
CA LEU A 423 -4.09 15.89 -2.35
C LEU A 423 -5.26 16.00 -3.34
N LEU A 424 -6.39 15.35 -3.06
CA LEU A 424 -7.61 15.45 -3.86
C LEU A 424 -8.13 16.88 -3.88
N GLY A 425 -8.16 17.57 -2.73
CA GLY A 425 -8.69 18.93 -2.59
C GLY A 425 -7.85 19.99 -3.31
N ASN A 426 -6.54 19.78 -3.38
CA ASN A 426 -5.61 20.69 -4.04
C ASN A 426 -5.38 20.39 -5.53
N GLU A 427 -5.92 19.30 -6.07
CA GLU A 427 -5.75 18.92 -7.48
C GLU A 427 -6.88 19.46 -8.34
N PRO A 428 -6.61 20.38 -9.28
CA PRO A 428 -7.64 20.93 -10.16
C PRO A 428 -8.10 19.96 -11.24
N ALA A 429 -7.28 18.98 -11.66
CA ALA A 429 -7.58 18.10 -12.77
C ALA A 429 -8.41 16.88 -12.32
N PRO A 430 -9.68 16.73 -12.77
CA PRO A 430 -10.54 15.62 -12.35
C PRO A 430 -10.00 14.23 -12.72
N ALA A 431 -9.34 14.11 -13.89
CA ALA A 431 -8.72 12.85 -14.31
C ALA A 431 -7.60 12.41 -13.34
N VAL A 432 -6.79 13.36 -12.87
CA VAL A 432 -5.73 13.08 -11.87
C VAL A 432 -6.35 12.66 -10.56
N ARG A 433 -7.39 13.39 -10.08
CA ARG A 433 -8.14 13.00 -8.87
C ARG A 433 -8.71 11.58 -8.98
N ALA A 434 -9.29 11.24 -10.13
CA ALA A 434 -9.90 9.93 -10.35
C ALA A 434 -8.86 8.79 -10.34
N VAL A 435 -7.81 8.92 -11.14
CA VAL A 435 -6.79 7.85 -11.30
C VAL A 435 -5.95 7.73 -10.03
N LEU A 436 -5.36 8.83 -9.57
CA LEU A 436 -4.47 8.80 -8.41
C LEU A 436 -5.25 8.60 -7.11
N GLY A 437 -6.44 9.18 -6.99
CA GLY A 437 -7.32 8.98 -5.84
C GLY A 437 -7.70 7.52 -5.67
N HIS A 438 -8.15 6.86 -6.74
CA HIS A 438 -8.42 5.42 -6.72
C HIS A 438 -7.19 4.62 -6.30
N HIS A 439 -6.06 4.84 -6.99
CA HIS A 439 -4.85 4.05 -6.72
C HIS A 439 -4.36 4.25 -5.29
N LEU A 440 -4.24 5.48 -4.82
CA LEU A 440 -3.75 5.75 -3.46
C LEU A 440 -4.71 5.26 -2.38
N PHE A 441 -6.03 5.32 -2.61
CA PHE A 441 -7.00 4.73 -1.69
C PHE A 441 -6.79 3.23 -1.52
N VAL A 442 -6.63 2.51 -2.64
CA VAL A 442 -6.37 1.06 -2.64
C VAL A 442 -4.98 0.74 -2.09
N PHE A 443 -3.98 1.60 -2.33
CA PHE A 443 -2.63 1.48 -1.79
C PHE A 443 -2.61 1.62 -0.25
N ILE A 444 -3.30 2.61 0.31
CA ILE A 444 -3.46 2.80 1.76
C ILE A 444 -4.21 1.62 2.38
N HIS A 445 -5.25 1.15 1.70
CA HIS A 445 -6.10 0.02 2.10
C HIS A 445 -6.72 0.22 3.48
N PRO A 446 -7.54 1.27 3.68
CA PRO A 446 -7.95 1.71 5.01
C PRO A 446 -8.92 0.78 5.74
N TYR A 447 -9.60 -0.14 5.04
CA TYR A 447 -10.59 -1.04 5.62
C TYR A 447 -10.14 -2.51 5.57
N PHE A 448 -10.79 -3.38 6.34
CA PHE A 448 -10.54 -4.82 6.30
C PHE A 448 -10.98 -5.47 4.97
N ASP A 449 -12.08 -4.98 4.40
CA ASP A 449 -12.64 -5.41 3.11
C ASP A 449 -13.36 -4.23 2.44
N GLY A 450 -13.64 -4.34 1.15
CA GLY A 450 -14.38 -3.34 0.38
C GLY A 450 -13.52 -2.25 -0.25
N ASN A 451 -12.20 -2.23 -0.04
CA ASN A 451 -11.33 -1.16 -0.54
C ASN A 451 -11.36 -1.02 -2.08
N GLY A 452 -11.41 -2.12 -2.81
CA GLY A 452 -11.53 -2.10 -4.27
C GLY A 452 -12.84 -1.50 -4.76
N ARG A 453 -13.97 -1.88 -4.14
CA ARG A 453 -15.30 -1.34 -4.45
C ARG A 453 -15.39 0.15 -4.15
N LEU A 454 -14.91 0.57 -2.98
CA LEU A 454 -14.85 1.99 -2.60
C LEU A 454 -13.92 2.80 -3.49
N GLY A 455 -12.77 2.25 -3.86
CA GLY A 455 -11.84 2.89 -4.80
C GLY A 455 -12.49 3.16 -6.15
N ARG A 456 -13.28 2.21 -6.68
CA ARG A 456 -14.03 2.40 -7.93
C ARG A 456 -15.16 3.43 -7.78
N PHE A 457 -15.85 3.50 -6.65
CA PHE A 457 -16.81 4.56 -6.34
C PHE A 457 -16.14 5.94 -6.27
N LEU A 458 -15.03 6.05 -5.52
CA LEU A 458 -14.24 7.27 -5.43
C LEU A 458 -13.81 7.76 -6.83
N MET A 459 -13.26 6.85 -7.65
CA MET A 459 -12.87 7.16 -9.03
C MET A 459 -14.02 7.77 -9.82
N ASN A 460 -15.19 7.16 -9.75
CA ASN A 460 -16.36 7.60 -10.50
C ASN A 460 -16.93 8.94 -10.02
N VAL A 461 -16.92 9.20 -8.72
CA VAL A 461 -17.30 10.54 -8.20
C VAL A 461 -16.32 11.61 -8.68
N MET A 462 -15.02 11.30 -8.70
CA MET A 462 -14.00 12.23 -9.21
C MET A 462 -14.13 12.43 -10.72
N LEU A 463 -14.44 11.40 -11.49
CA LEU A 463 -14.75 11.51 -12.94
C LEU A 463 -15.98 12.41 -13.17
N ALA A 464 -17.06 12.19 -12.42
CA ALA A 464 -18.29 12.98 -12.50
C ALA A 464 -18.03 14.47 -12.23
N SER A 465 -17.14 14.80 -11.29
CA SER A 465 -16.76 16.18 -10.98
C SER A 465 -16.08 16.92 -12.14
N GLY A 466 -15.64 16.20 -13.17
CA GLY A 466 -15.06 16.73 -14.41
C GLY A 466 -15.99 16.58 -15.61
N GLY A 467 -17.17 16.00 -15.45
CA GLY A 467 -18.10 15.71 -16.53
C GLY A 467 -17.72 14.48 -17.37
N TYR A 468 -16.76 13.69 -16.92
CA TYR A 468 -16.48 12.40 -17.56
C TYR A 468 -17.61 11.40 -17.24
N PRO A 469 -17.88 10.43 -18.14
CA PRO A 469 -18.92 9.45 -17.90
C PRO A 469 -18.58 8.48 -16.76
N TRP A 470 -19.61 7.91 -16.12
CA TRP A 470 -19.43 6.77 -15.20
C TRP A 470 -18.70 5.63 -15.91
N THR A 471 -17.62 5.15 -15.32
CA THR A 471 -16.72 4.16 -15.91
C THR A 471 -16.78 2.84 -15.16
N VAL A 472 -17.12 1.78 -15.87
CA VAL A 472 -17.19 0.41 -15.34
C VAL A 472 -15.90 -0.33 -15.66
N ILE A 473 -15.16 -0.75 -14.63
CA ILE A 473 -14.02 -1.66 -14.83
C ILE A 473 -14.58 -3.08 -15.05
N ARG A 474 -14.47 -3.60 -16.28
CA ARG A 474 -15.07 -4.88 -16.67
C ARG A 474 -14.32 -6.07 -16.05
N MET A 475 -15.06 -7.14 -15.74
CA MET A 475 -14.47 -8.40 -15.26
C MET A 475 -13.51 -9.01 -16.28
N THR A 476 -13.74 -8.84 -17.57
CA THR A 476 -12.83 -9.22 -18.65
C THR A 476 -11.46 -8.55 -18.56
N SER A 477 -11.41 -7.33 -18.05
CA SER A 477 -10.19 -6.55 -17.81
C SER A 477 -9.54 -6.81 -16.45
N ARG A 478 -10.12 -7.67 -15.60
CA ARG A 478 -9.65 -7.92 -14.23
C ARG A 478 -8.14 -8.20 -14.13
N LYS A 479 -7.63 -9.07 -15.00
CA LYS A 479 -6.19 -9.41 -14.99
C LYS A 479 -5.31 -8.19 -15.28
N ARG A 480 -5.69 -7.38 -16.27
CA ARG A 480 -5.00 -6.13 -16.66
C ARG A 480 -5.09 -5.10 -15.53
N TYR A 481 -6.28 -4.97 -14.90
CA TYR A 481 -6.53 -4.07 -13.79
C TYR A 481 -5.64 -4.38 -12.57
N MET A 482 -5.61 -5.65 -12.12
CA MET A 482 -4.76 -6.06 -11.01
C MET A 482 -3.26 -5.90 -11.32
N ALA A 483 -2.83 -6.22 -12.55
CA ALA A 483 -1.44 -6.03 -12.97
C ALA A 483 -1.05 -4.54 -13.00
N ALA A 484 -1.94 -3.66 -13.46
CA ALA A 484 -1.69 -2.23 -13.52
C ALA A 484 -1.58 -1.60 -12.11
N LEU A 485 -2.41 -2.04 -11.16
CA LEU A 485 -2.30 -1.61 -9.76
C LEU A 485 -1.00 -2.11 -9.10
N GLU A 486 -0.58 -3.34 -9.41
CA GLU A 486 0.69 -3.89 -8.93
C GLU A 486 1.89 -3.14 -9.54
N ASP A 487 1.87 -2.84 -10.83
CA ASP A 487 2.92 -2.06 -11.49
C ASP A 487 3.06 -0.66 -10.86
N ALA A 488 1.95 0.01 -10.57
CA ALA A 488 1.97 1.30 -9.88
C ALA A 488 2.53 1.17 -8.46
N SER A 489 2.09 0.17 -7.69
CA SER A 489 2.49 -0.02 -6.30
C SER A 489 3.96 -0.47 -6.15
N VAL A 490 4.44 -1.34 -7.03
CA VAL A 490 5.74 -2.03 -6.92
C VAL A 490 6.80 -1.42 -7.82
N LYS A 491 6.45 -1.11 -9.08
CA LYS A 491 7.40 -0.56 -10.07
C LYS A 491 7.35 0.97 -10.16
N GLY A 492 6.34 1.60 -9.55
CA GLY A 492 6.17 3.05 -9.58
C GLY A 492 5.68 3.58 -10.94
N ASP A 493 4.99 2.76 -11.74
CA ASP A 493 4.45 3.12 -13.05
C ASP A 493 2.92 3.15 -13.04
N ILE A 494 2.34 4.36 -13.07
CA ILE A 494 0.89 4.59 -13.06
C ILE A 494 0.26 4.52 -14.45
N LYS A 495 1.06 4.63 -15.54
CA LYS A 495 0.55 4.72 -16.91
C LYS A 495 -0.34 3.56 -17.33
N PRO A 496 -0.01 2.29 -17.02
CA PRO A 496 -0.88 1.16 -17.35
C PRO A 496 -2.27 1.28 -16.71
N PHE A 497 -2.35 1.82 -15.48
CA PHE A 497 -3.64 2.01 -14.81
C PHE A 497 -4.42 3.19 -15.40
N ALA A 498 -3.77 4.32 -15.64
CA ALA A 498 -4.40 5.47 -16.30
C ALA A 498 -4.96 5.10 -17.68
N GLN A 499 -4.18 4.36 -18.47
CA GLN A 499 -4.61 3.89 -19.80
C GLN A 499 -5.78 2.91 -19.71
N LEU A 500 -5.78 2.01 -18.73
CA LEU A 500 -6.90 1.09 -18.50
C LEU A 500 -8.20 1.86 -18.21
N VAL A 501 -8.16 2.83 -17.29
CA VAL A 501 -9.35 3.62 -16.95
C VAL A 501 -9.87 4.37 -18.18
N LEU A 502 -8.98 4.96 -18.99
CA LEU A 502 -9.36 5.63 -20.25
C LEU A 502 -9.98 4.67 -21.25
N ASP A 503 -9.41 3.47 -21.42
CA ASP A 503 -9.94 2.46 -22.34
C ASP A 503 -11.35 2.01 -21.91
N GLU A 504 -11.56 1.69 -20.62
CA GLU A 504 -12.86 1.31 -20.08
C GLU A 504 -13.88 2.45 -20.22
N MET A 505 -13.46 3.70 -20.07
CA MET A 505 -14.31 4.87 -20.27
C MET A 505 -14.77 5.02 -21.73
N LYS A 506 -13.89 4.76 -22.71
CA LYS A 506 -14.19 4.87 -24.15
C LYS A 506 -15.04 3.73 -24.70
N ASP A 507 -14.82 2.52 -24.20
CA ASP A 507 -15.52 1.32 -24.70
C ASP A 507 -16.99 1.27 -24.27
N TRP A 508 -17.38 2.14 -23.35
CA TRP A 508 -18.76 2.30 -22.94
C TRP A 508 -19.46 3.39 -23.77
N SER A 509 -19.58 3.21 -25.08
CA SER A 509 -20.51 3.96 -25.90
C SER A 509 -21.90 3.32 -25.89
N PRO A 510 -22.98 4.10 -25.76
CA PRO A 510 -24.37 3.56 -25.76
C PRO A 510 -24.76 2.82 -27.04
N GLU A 511 -23.93 2.88 -28.08
CA GLU A 511 -24.21 2.26 -29.39
C GLU A 511 -23.74 0.81 -29.54
N LYS A 512 -23.19 0.18 -28.49
CA LYS A 512 -22.68 -1.21 -28.51
C LYS A 512 -23.25 -2.10 -27.42
N GLY A 513 -24.44 -1.78 -26.91
CA GLY A 513 -25.19 -2.61 -25.98
C GLY A 513 -26.32 -3.35 -26.66
#